data_fa4be666eab881c3a04d651f50696708
#
_entry.id   fa4be666eab881c3a04d651f50696708
#
_cell.length_a   1.000
_cell.length_b   1.000
_cell.length_c   1.000
_cell.angle_alpha   90.00
_cell.angle_beta   90.00
_cell.angle_gamma   90.00
#
_symmetry.space_group_name_H-M   'P 1'
#
loop_
_entity.id
_entity.type
_entity.pdbx_description
1 polymer ?
#
loop_
_entity_poly.entity_id
_entity_poly.type
_entity_poly.pdbx_seq_one_letter_code
_entity_poly.pdbx_strand_id
1 'polypeptide(L)'
;EDRVRHHRYVEEMKQYDMMRSGDINAISESAKLWDSGLYGHLSDDPLKNAKYRFVTTITLATRFAIEGGMDEEDAYNASDLYIQDLDNGKTPEDVRRLHTDMMTFFTWAMADMQKAETHSKAVNECLDYIHYHLHEKITVPILAEHVHLNPTYLSELFKRETGTAISQYITDKRMEAAENMLKYSEYSFDEIAQILAYRSQSHFSKVFKKHSGMTPGEYRTKYAQNGIWPE
;
A
#
# COMPACT_ATOMS: atom_id res chain seq x y z
N GLU A 1 26.18 -21.70 -28.81
CA GLU A 1 25.95 -20.70 -27.74
C GLU A 1 24.49 -20.27 -27.84
N ASP A 2 23.63 -20.82 -26.99
CA ASP A 2 22.23 -20.38 -26.86
C ASP A 2 22.22 -18.97 -26.32
N ARG A 3 21.96 -17.98 -27.17
CA ARG A 3 21.76 -16.60 -26.74
C ARG A 3 20.48 -16.55 -25.91
N VAL A 4 20.64 -16.30 -24.61
CA VAL A 4 19.50 -16.00 -23.73
C VAL A 4 18.71 -14.86 -24.35
N ARG A 5 17.45 -15.11 -24.71
CA ARG A 5 16.58 -14.08 -25.27
C ARG A 5 16.02 -13.24 -24.13
N HIS A 6 16.13 -11.94 -24.23
CA HIS A 6 15.50 -10.99 -23.33
C HIS A 6 14.18 -10.50 -23.90
N HIS A 7 13.30 -9.99 -23.04
CA HIS A 7 12.16 -9.20 -23.47
C HIS A 7 12.60 -8.01 -24.33
N ARG A 8 11.72 -7.56 -25.21
CA ARG A 8 11.92 -6.28 -25.85
C ARG A 8 11.77 -5.17 -24.82
N TYR A 9 12.61 -4.16 -24.91
CA TYR A 9 12.56 -3.00 -24.02
C TYR A 9 11.14 -2.41 -23.88
N VAL A 10 10.40 -2.28 -25.00
CA VAL A 10 9.02 -1.75 -25.01
C VAL A 10 8.05 -2.65 -24.24
N GLU A 11 8.22 -3.97 -24.31
CA GLU A 11 7.39 -4.93 -23.56
C GLU A 11 7.66 -4.85 -22.07
N GLU A 12 8.95 -4.72 -21.70
CA GLU A 12 9.35 -4.54 -20.31
C GLU A 12 8.82 -3.22 -19.71
N MET A 13 8.96 -2.11 -20.42
CA MET A 13 8.52 -0.80 -19.93
C MET A 13 7.00 -0.68 -19.83
N LYS A 14 6.26 -1.39 -20.68
CA LYS A 14 4.79 -1.35 -20.71
C LYS A 14 4.16 -1.66 -19.35
N GLN A 15 4.66 -2.65 -18.62
CA GLN A 15 4.12 -3.00 -17.30
C GLN A 15 4.23 -1.84 -16.30
N TYR A 16 5.34 -1.09 -16.35
CA TYR A 16 5.57 0.06 -15.46
C TYR A 16 4.74 1.28 -15.88
N ASP A 17 4.55 1.51 -17.17
CA ASP A 17 3.65 2.55 -17.66
C ASP A 17 2.19 2.29 -17.25
N MET A 18 1.75 1.04 -17.36
CA MET A 18 0.43 0.62 -16.88
C MET A 18 0.30 0.80 -15.36
N MET A 19 1.31 0.38 -14.59
CA MET A 19 1.37 0.57 -13.13
C MET A 19 1.30 2.08 -12.78
N ARG A 20 2.14 2.91 -13.41
CA ARG A 20 2.16 4.37 -13.23
C ARG A 20 0.80 5.03 -13.51
N SER A 21 0.06 4.51 -14.48
CA SER A 21 -1.29 4.97 -14.81
C SER A 21 -2.39 4.33 -13.94
N GLY A 22 -2.05 3.54 -12.93
CA GLY A 22 -3.02 2.87 -12.08
C GLY A 22 -3.87 1.80 -12.79
N ASP A 23 -3.44 1.34 -13.97
CA ASP A 23 -4.14 0.27 -14.69
C ASP A 23 -3.91 -1.08 -14.01
N ILE A 24 -4.96 -1.65 -13.43
CA ILE A 24 -4.92 -2.92 -12.70
C ILE A 24 -4.39 -4.10 -13.54
N ASN A 25 -4.47 -4.01 -14.85
CA ASN A 25 -3.91 -5.03 -15.75
C ASN A 25 -2.37 -5.08 -15.70
N ALA A 26 -1.70 -4.06 -15.14
CA ALA A 26 -0.27 -4.07 -14.89
C ALA A 26 0.16 -5.29 -14.08
N ILE A 27 -0.64 -5.71 -13.10
CA ILE A 27 -0.35 -6.85 -12.21
C ILE A 27 -0.26 -8.14 -13.03
N SER A 28 -1.24 -8.39 -13.90
CA SER A 28 -1.26 -9.60 -14.74
C SER A 28 -0.19 -9.55 -15.83
N GLU A 29 0.11 -8.38 -16.38
CA GLU A 29 1.15 -8.21 -17.39
C GLU A 29 2.54 -8.47 -16.78
N SER A 30 2.80 -7.93 -15.60
CA SER A 30 4.04 -8.14 -14.86
C SER A 30 4.24 -9.61 -14.47
N ALA A 31 3.19 -10.31 -14.03
CA ALA A 31 3.25 -11.73 -13.74
C ALA A 31 3.59 -12.57 -14.98
N LYS A 32 3.00 -12.27 -16.13
CA LYS A 32 3.33 -12.93 -17.41
C LYS A 32 4.80 -12.72 -17.81
N LEU A 33 5.28 -11.50 -17.69
CA LEU A 33 6.69 -11.19 -17.96
C LEU A 33 7.62 -11.95 -17.00
N TRP A 34 7.26 -11.98 -15.71
CA TRP A 34 8.03 -12.73 -14.71
C TRP A 34 8.13 -14.23 -15.05
N ASP A 35 7.03 -14.83 -15.50
CA ASP A 35 6.94 -16.28 -15.78
C ASP A 35 7.43 -16.66 -17.19
N SER A 36 7.74 -15.71 -18.06
CA SER A 36 8.08 -15.95 -19.46
C SER A 36 9.40 -16.68 -19.69
N GLY A 37 10.33 -16.63 -18.73
CA GLY A 37 11.70 -17.12 -18.89
C GLY A 37 12.62 -16.27 -19.80
N LEU A 38 12.12 -15.13 -20.32
CA LEU A 38 12.87 -14.24 -21.23
C LEU A 38 13.60 -13.14 -20.45
N TYR A 39 14.48 -13.52 -19.54
CA TYR A 39 15.30 -12.60 -18.76
C TYR A 39 16.73 -13.13 -18.61
N GLY A 40 17.65 -12.24 -18.27
CA GLY A 40 19.05 -12.56 -18.13
C GLY A 40 19.34 -13.62 -17.06
N HIS A 41 20.38 -14.38 -17.29
CA HIS A 41 20.94 -15.29 -16.31
C HIS A 41 21.86 -14.49 -15.38
N LEU A 42 21.37 -14.14 -14.18
CA LEU A 42 22.08 -13.28 -13.22
C LEU A 42 22.85 -14.09 -12.18
N SER A 43 22.50 -15.39 -12.00
CA SER A 43 23.14 -16.30 -11.07
C SER A 43 22.82 -17.76 -11.43
N ASP A 44 23.76 -18.67 -11.18
CA ASP A 44 23.54 -20.12 -11.28
C ASP A 44 22.64 -20.66 -10.16
N ASP A 45 22.54 -19.94 -9.04
CA ASP A 45 21.61 -20.24 -7.96
C ASP A 45 20.22 -19.68 -8.30
N PRO A 46 19.17 -20.53 -8.44
CA PRO A 46 17.84 -20.08 -8.83
C PRO A 46 17.22 -19.06 -7.87
N LEU A 47 17.47 -19.20 -6.56
CA LEU A 47 16.96 -18.25 -5.57
C LEU A 47 17.65 -16.89 -5.68
N LYS A 48 18.99 -16.88 -5.80
CA LYS A 48 19.74 -15.64 -6.02
C LYS A 48 19.33 -14.97 -7.33
N ASN A 49 19.16 -15.76 -8.39
CA ASN A 49 18.69 -15.25 -9.68
C ASN A 49 17.32 -14.55 -9.54
N ALA A 50 16.36 -15.17 -8.84
CA ALA A 50 15.07 -14.57 -8.56
C ALA A 50 15.18 -13.29 -7.70
N LYS A 51 16.01 -13.30 -6.65
CA LYS A 51 16.24 -12.13 -5.78
C LYS A 51 16.86 -10.95 -6.57
N TYR A 52 17.84 -11.18 -7.42
CA TYR A 52 18.43 -10.12 -8.24
C TYR A 52 17.43 -9.53 -9.23
N ARG A 53 16.60 -10.36 -9.85
CA ARG A 53 15.50 -9.90 -10.72
C ARG A 53 14.51 -9.04 -9.94
N PHE A 54 14.16 -9.45 -8.75
CA PHE A 54 13.24 -8.66 -7.90
C PHE A 54 13.80 -7.26 -7.61
N VAL A 55 15.07 -7.16 -7.21
CA VAL A 55 15.71 -5.87 -6.92
C VAL A 55 15.73 -4.96 -8.16
N THR A 56 15.99 -5.50 -9.35
CA THR A 56 15.92 -4.70 -10.58
C THR A 56 14.51 -4.24 -10.88
N THR A 57 13.51 -5.09 -10.68
CA THR A 57 12.10 -4.78 -10.94
C THR A 57 11.58 -3.72 -9.97
N ILE A 58 11.82 -3.86 -8.66
CA ILE A 58 11.34 -2.89 -7.67
C ILE A 58 12.01 -1.53 -7.85
N THR A 59 13.27 -1.50 -8.26
CA THR A 59 13.96 -0.23 -8.56
C THR A 59 13.26 0.54 -9.67
N LEU A 60 12.87 -0.13 -10.74
CA LEU A 60 12.12 0.49 -11.84
C LEU A 60 10.70 0.88 -11.38
N ALA A 61 9.98 -0.02 -10.70
CA ALA A 61 8.64 0.26 -10.19
C ALA A 61 8.62 1.52 -9.31
N THR A 62 9.58 1.65 -8.40
CA THR A 62 9.74 2.84 -7.54
C THR A 62 9.93 4.12 -8.35
N ARG A 63 10.79 4.11 -9.37
CA ARG A 63 11.02 5.29 -10.23
C ARG A 63 9.79 5.68 -11.02
N PHE A 64 9.10 4.71 -11.61
CA PHE A 64 7.86 4.96 -12.35
C PHE A 64 6.72 5.44 -11.44
N ALA A 65 6.65 4.97 -10.19
CA ALA A 65 5.69 5.47 -9.21
C ALA A 65 5.95 6.95 -8.85
N ILE A 66 7.20 7.32 -8.59
CA ILE A 66 7.61 8.73 -8.35
C ILE A 66 7.29 9.60 -9.57
N GLU A 67 7.64 9.17 -10.79
CA GLU A 67 7.30 9.88 -12.02
C GLU A 67 5.78 10.02 -12.22
N GLY A 68 4.99 9.11 -11.67
CA GLY A 68 3.54 9.15 -11.66
C GLY A 68 2.92 10.00 -10.54
N GLY A 69 3.76 10.64 -9.70
CA GLY A 69 3.34 11.58 -8.66
C GLY A 69 3.32 11.01 -7.24
N MET A 70 3.75 9.75 -7.03
CA MET A 70 3.92 9.23 -5.67
C MET A 70 5.00 10.03 -4.94
N ASP A 71 4.77 10.33 -3.66
CA ASP A 71 5.78 10.98 -2.82
C ASP A 71 7.07 10.16 -2.80
N GLU A 72 8.22 10.83 -2.89
CA GLU A 72 9.53 10.19 -3.01
C GLU A 72 9.84 9.33 -1.79
N GLU A 73 9.60 9.86 -0.58
CA GLU A 73 9.85 9.14 0.67
C GLU A 73 8.94 7.93 0.83
N ASP A 74 7.66 8.06 0.47
CA ASP A 74 6.72 6.94 0.52
C ASP A 74 7.12 5.83 -0.46
N ALA A 75 7.54 6.21 -1.67
CA ALA A 75 8.00 5.26 -2.68
C ALA A 75 9.30 4.54 -2.25
N TYR A 76 10.27 5.27 -1.68
CA TYR A 76 11.51 4.67 -1.19
C TYR A 76 11.27 3.79 0.04
N ASN A 77 10.46 4.24 1.00
CA ASN A 77 10.12 3.45 2.18
C ASN A 77 9.44 2.13 1.78
N ALA A 78 8.50 2.17 0.84
CA ALA A 78 7.88 0.96 0.31
C ALA A 78 8.91 0.03 -0.35
N SER A 79 9.81 0.58 -1.17
CA SER A 79 10.89 -0.18 -1.81
C SER A 79 11.78 -0.86 -0.77
N ASP A 80 12.20 -0.14 0.26
CA ASP A 80 13.07 -0.66 1.31
C ASP A 80 12.41 -1.80 2.08
N LEU A 81 11.13 -1.67 2.43
CA LEU A 81 10.37 -2.72 3.10
C LEU A 81 10.29 -4.00 2.26
N TYR A 82 10.00 -3.90 0.97
CA TYR A 82 9.95 -5.05 0.08
C TYR A 82 11.34 -5.69 -0.14
N ILE A 83 12.42 -4.89 -0.18
CA ILE A 83 13.79 -5.42 -0.30
C ILE A 83 14.20 -6.13 1.00
N GLN A 84 13.82 -5.60 2.17
CA GLN A 84 14.06 -6.27 3.46
C GLN A 84 13.27 -7.59 3.54
N ASP A 85 12.02 -7.61 3.09
CA ASP A 85 11.21 -8.84 3.09
C ASP A 85 11.73 -9.89 2.10
N LEU A 86 12.46 -9.46 1.07
CA LEU A 86 13.13 -10.37 0.13
C LEU A 86 14.12 -11.31 0.82
N ASP A 87 14.74 -10.90 1.92
CA ASP A 87 15.67 -11.74 2.69
C ASP A 87 14.98 -12.96 3.31
N ASN A 88 13.69 -12.84 3.64
CA ASN A 88 12.87 -13.90 4.18
C ASN A 88 12.51 -14.99 3.14
N GLY A 89 12.56 -14.65 1.85
CA GLY A 89 12.28 -15.58 0.76
C GLY A 89 13.30 -16.71 0.70
N LYS A 90 12.84 -17.96 0.84
CA LYS A 90 13.65 -19.19 0.84
C LYS A 90 13.58 -19.95 -0.48
N THR A 91 12.62 -19.64 -1.31
CA THR A 91 12.40 -20.28 -2.61
C THR A 91 12.18 -19.24 -3.72
N PRO A 92 12.43 -19.55 -4.99
CA PRO A 92 12.07 -18.67 -6.11
C PRO A 92 10.59 -18.33 -6.15
N GLU A 93 9.71 -19.22 -5.66
CA GLU A 93 8.27 -18.99 -5.61
C GLU A 93 7.88 -17.98 -4.51
N ASP A 94 8.62 -17.92 -3.39
CA ASP A 94 8.42 -16.86 -2.38
C ASP A 94 8.73 -15.50 -2.98
N VAL A 95 9.83 -15.40 -3.75
CA VAL A 95 10.21 -14.17 -4.44
C VAL A 95 9.18 -13.80 -5.51
N ARG A 96 8.62 -14.77 -6.24
CA ARG A 96 7.57 -14.54 -7.22
C ARG A 96 6.30 -13.97 -6.58
N ARG A 97 5.89 -14.51 -5.43
CA ARG A 97 4.75 -13.95 -4.67
C ARG A 97 5.02 -12.52 -4.23
N LEU A 98 6.18 -12.28 -3.65
CA LEU A 98 6.58 -10.94 -3.22
C LEU A 98 6.60 -9.93 -4.39
N HIS A 99 7.04 -10.36 -5.57
CA HIS A 99 6.97 -9.55 -6.79
C HIS A 99 5.53 -9.20 -7.17
N THR A 100 4.61 -10.16 -7.09
CA THR A 100 3.18 -9.89 -7.38
C THR A 100 2.58 -8.93 -6.35
N ASP A 101 2.91 -9.12 -5.07
CA ASP A 101 2.44 -8.25 -3.99
C ASP A 101 2.97 -6.82 -4.15
N MET A 102 4.23 -6.65 -4.50
CA MET A 102 4.86 -5.36 -4.78
C MET A 102 4.19 -4.66 -5.98
N MET A 103 4.01 -5.34 -7.09
CA MET A 103 3.34 -4.76 -8.27
C MET A 103 1.88 -4.40 -7.96
N THR A 104 1.21 -5.20 -7.14
CA THR A 104 -0.15 -4.92 -6.66
C THR A 104 -0.18 -3.65 -5.83
N PHE A 105 0.72 -3.52 -4.86
CA PHE A 105 0.83 -2.34 -4.01
C PHE A 105 1.02 -1.06 -4.83
N PHE A 106 2.06 -1.01 -5.68
CA PHE A 106 2.33 0.19 -6.48
C PHE A 106 1.18 0.51 -7.45
N THR A 107 0.59 -0.50 -8.10
CA THR A 107 -0.53 -0.28 -9.03
C THR A 107 -1.76 0.31 -8.31
N TRP A 108 -2.12 -0.23 -7.15
CA TRP A 108 -3.25 0.29 -6.38
C TRP A 108 -2.97 1.68 -5.81
N ALA A 109 -1.77 1.92 -5.30
CA ALA A 109 -1.38 3.24 -4.82
C ALA A 109 -1.51 4.30 -5.93
N MET A 110 -1.02 4.00 -7.14
CA MET A 110 -1.15 4.88 -8.29
C MET A 110 -2.61 5.07 -8.74
N ALA A 111 -3.42 4.00 -8.72
CA ALA A 111 -4.85 4.10 -9.06
C ALA A 111 -5.61 4.98 -8.06
N ASP A 112 -5.31 4.89 -6.79
CA ASP A 112 -5.93 5.72 -5.75
C ASP A 112 -5.50 7.19 -5.86
N MET A 113 -4.24 7.46 -6.19
CA MET A 113 -3.76 8.82 -6.47
C MET A 113 -4.48 9.45 -7.67
N GLN A 114 -4.67 8.72 -8.77
CA GLN A 114 -5.40 9.23 -9.93
C GLN A 114 -6.88 9.49 -9.63
N LYS A 115 -7.49 8.69 -8.77
CA LYS A 115 -8.83 8.99 -8.27
C LYS A 115 -8.86 10.28 -7.43
N ALA A 116 -7.79 10.54 -6.67
CA ALA A 116 -7.65 11.77 -5.89
C ALA A 116 -7.53 13.03 -6.77
N GLU A 117 -6.93 12.96 -7.96
CA GLU A 117 -6.91 14.07 -8.94
C GLU A 117 -8.31 14.44 -9.46
N THR A 118 -9.31 13.57 -9.29
CA THR A 118 -10.69 13.84 -9.69
C THR A 118 -11.48 14.65 -8.66
N HIS A 119 -10.93 14.91 -7.48
CA HIS A 119 -11.61 15.66 -6.42
C HIS A 119 -11.23 17.14 -6.47
N SER A 120 -12.12 17.98 -5.93
CA SER A 120 -11.85 19.41 -5.74
C SER A 120 -10.66 19.61 -4.80
N LYS A 121 -9.93 20.73 -4.96
CA LYS A 121 -8.80 21.09 -4.10
C LYS A 121 -9.10 20.96 -2.62
N ALA A 122 -10.29 21.42 -2.18
CA ALA A 122 -10.69 21.32 -0.78
C ALA A 122 -10.84 19.88 -0.28
N VAL A 123 -11.35 18.97 -1.14
CA VAL A 123 -11.47 17.55 -0.78
C VAL A 123 -10.11 16.89 -0.74
N ASN A 124 -9.21 17.19 -1.69
CA ASN A 124 -7.84 16.67 -1.68
C ASN A 124 -7.09 17.12 -0.42
N GLU A 125 -7.14 18.42 -0.07
CA GLU A 125 -6.55 18.92 1.18
C GLU A 125 -7.11 18.23 2.44
N CYS A 126 -8.39 17.85 2.44
CA CYS A 126 -8.98 17.06 3.52
C CYS A 126 -8.45 15.63 3.55
N LEU A 127 -8.29 14.99 2.38
CA LEU A 127 -7.75 13.63 2.27
C LEU A 127 -6.31 13.59 2.77
N ASP A 128 -5.48 14.56 2.38
CA ASP A 128 -4.10 14.70 2.84
C ASP A 128 -4.06 14.93 4.36
N TYR A 129 -4.88 15.87 4.86
CA TYR A 129 -4.95 16.11 6.31
C TYR A 129 -5.31 14.83 7.07
N ILE A 130 -6.31 14.08 6.62
CA ILE A 130 -6.72 12.83 7.25
C ILE A 130 -5.56 11.83 7.23
N HIS A 131 -4.86 11.68 6.10
CA HIS A 131 -3.75 10.76 5.95
C HIS A 131 -2.64 11.00 6.98
N TYR A 132 -2.20 12.25 7.12
CA TYR A 132 -1.10 12.60 8.01
C TYR A 132 -1.47 12.69 9.50
N HIS A 133 -2.78 12.82 9.85
CA HIS A 133 -3.24 13.07 11.22
C HIS A 133 -4.12 11.96 11.80
N LEU A 134 -4.04 10.71 11.26
CA LEU A 134 -4.84 9.58 11.77
C LEU A 134 -4.65 9.31 13.28
N HIS A 135 -3.50 9.68 13.81
CA HIS A 135 -3.13 9.57 15.22
C HIS A 135 -3.71 10.67 16.11
N GLU A 136 -4.41 11.64 15.53
CA GLU A 136 -5.00 12.77 16.23
C GLU A 136 -6.54 12.74 16.17
N LYS A 137 -7.18 13.60 16.96
CA LYS A 137 -8.63 13.77 16.90
C LYS A 137 -9.02 14.59 15.66
N ILE A 138 -9.49 13.93 14.62
CA ILE A 138 -10.03 14.57 13.42
C ILE A 138 -11.54 14.69 13.52
N THR A 139 -12.06 15.88 13.22
CA THR A 139 -13.52 16.15 13.16
C THR A 139 -13.86 17.02 11.95
N VAL A 140 -15.11 16.97 11.50
CA VAL A 140 -15.57 17.83 10.39
C VAL A 140 -15.28 19.32 10.62
N PRO A 141 -15.49 19.91 11.81
CA PRO A 141 -15.13 21.29 12.06
C PRO A 141 -13.62 21.59 11.87
N ILE A 142 -12.74 20.70 12.32
CA ILE A 142 -11.28 20.85 12.14
C ILE A 142 -10.93 20.87 10.64
N LEU A 143 -11.45 19.93 9.86
CA LEU A 143 -11.23 19.89 8.43
C LEU A 143 -11.82 21.10 7.72
N ALA A 144 -13.01 21.53 8.12
CA ALA A 144 -13.67 22.70 7.55
C ALA A 144 -12.89 24.01 7.80
N GLU A 145 -12.32 24.15 8.99
CA GLU A 145 -11.41 25.25 9.32
C GLU A 145 -10.15 25.19 8.46
N HIS A 146 -9.54 24.01 8.31
CA HIS A 146 -8.32 23.79 7.52
C HIS A 146 -8.51 24.20 6.05
N VAL A 147 -9.65 23.86 5.44
CA VAL A 147 -9.95 24.19 4.03
C VAL A 147 -10.78 25.47 3.86
N HIS A 148 -11.00 26.23 4.92
CA HIS A 148 -11.79 27.49 4.94
C HIS A 148 -13.20 27.35 4.37
N LEU A 149 -13.89 26.23 4.66
CA LEU A 149 -15.25 25.96 4.22
C LEU A 149 -16.22 25.83 5.40
N ASN A 150 -17.51 25.99 5.11
CA ASN A 150 -18.56 25.68 6.10
C ASN A 150 -18.61 24.15 6.34
N PRO A 151 -18.72 23.67 7.61
CA PRO A 151 -18.75 22.23 7.92
C PRO A 151 -19.86 21.44 7.21
N THR A 152 -21.04 22.02 7.06
CA THR A 152 -22.15 21.37 6.36
C THR A 152 -21.84 21.21 4.88
N TYR A 153 -21.40 22.29 4.24
CA TYR A 153 -21.02 22.27 2.82
C TYR A 153 -19.86 21.29 2.57
N LEU A 154 -18.83 21.30 3.43
CA LEU A 154 -17.73 20.36 3.30
C LEU A 154 -18.21 18.91 3.40
N SER A 155 -19.09 18.59 4.32
CA SER A 155 -19.62 17.22 4.47
C SER A 155 -20.36 16.74 3.24
N GLU A 156 -21.16 17.60 2.61
CA GLU A 156 -21.88 17.30 1.38
C GLU A 156 -20.94 17.17 0.18
N LEU A 157 -19.98 18.09 0.05
CA LEU A 157 -18.98 18.10 -0.99
C LEU A 157 -18.13 16.80 -0.95
N PHE A 158 -17.57 16.51 0.22
CA PHE A 158 -16.74 15.33 0.45
C PHE A 158 -17.50 14.04 0.12
N LYS A 159 -18.73 13.90 0.63
CA LYS A 159 -19.57 12.72 0.35
C LYS A 159 -19.94 12.60 -1.13
N ARG A 160 -20.21 13.71 -1.79
CA ARG A 160 -20.53 13.73 -3.23
C ARG A 160 -19.34 13.28 -4.08
N GLU A 161 -18.13 13.72 -3.73
CA GLU A 161 -16.94 13.45 -4.50
C GLU A 161 -16.30 12.10 -4.16
N THR A 162 -16.24 11.72 -2.87
CA THR A 162 -15.62 10.46 -2.43
C THR A 162 -16.61 9.29 -2.30
N GLY A 163 -17.91 9.55 -2.39
CA GLY A 163 -18.95 8.55 -2.15
C GLY A 163 -19.18 8.22 -0.67
N THR A 164 -18.33 8.67 0.25
CA THR A 164 -18.30 8.26 1.66
C THR A 164 -18.36 9.48 2.58
N ALA A 165 -19.04 9.36 3.72
CA ALA A 165 -19.05 10.44 4.72
C ALA A 165 -17.65 10.56 5.38
N ILE A 166 -17.21 11.79 5.69
CA ILE A 166 -15.90 12.08 6.30
C ILE A 166 -15.63 11.20 7.53
N SER A 167 -16.60 11.05 8.45
CA SER A 167 -16.40 10.24 9.65
C SER A 167 -16.23 8.76 9.37
N GLN A 168 -16.87 8.23 8.32
CA GLN A 168 -16.71 6.86 7.87
C GLN A 168 -15.33 6.69 7.22
N TYR A 169 -14.95 7.61 6.33
CA TYR A 169 -13.65 7.61 5.68
C TYR A 169 -12.49 7.59 6.69
N ILE A 170 -12.53 8.47 7.71
CA ILE A 170 -11.53 8.46 8.80
C ILE A 170 -11.51 7.12 9.52
N THR A 171 -12.68 6.54 9.80
CA THR A 171 -12.78 5.24 10.47
C THR A 171 -12.16 4.15 9.61
N ASP A 172 -12.46 4.11 8.33
CA ASP A 172 -11.94 3.10 7.40
C ASP A 172 -10.41 3.20 7.29
N LYS A 173 -9.86 4.41 7.15
CA LYS A 173 -8.39 4.61 7.12
C LYS A 173 -7.70 4.21 8.43
N ARG A 174 -8.32 4.46 9.58
CA ARG A 174 -7.81 3.96 10.87
C ARG A 174 -7.86 2.45 10.97
N MET A 175 -8.88 1.80 10.39
CA MET A 175 -8.96 0.34 10.39
C MET A 175 -7.93 -0.29 9.46
N GLU A 176 -7.68 0.30 8.29
CA GLU A 176 -6.58 -0.11 7.40
C GLU A 176 -5.22 -0.02 8.12
N ALA A 177 -4.96 1.08 8.82
CA ALA A 177 -3.75 1.25 9.62
C ALA A 177 -3.67 0.22 10.78
N ALA A 178 -4.80 -0.04 11.46
CA ALA A 178 -4.87 -1.06 12.51
C ALA A 178 -4.58 -2.46 11.99
N GLU A 179 -5.08 -2.80 10.81
CA GLU A 179 -4.79 -4.09 10.17
C GLU A 179 -3.31 -4.28 9.90
N ASN A 180 -2.63 -3.24 9.42
CA ASN A 180 -1.19 -3.26 9.18
C ASN A 180 -0.42 -3.40 10.51
N MET A 181 -0.78 -2.63 11.55
CA MET A 181 -0.14 -2.76 12.86
C MET A 181 -0.36 -4.15 13.45
N LEU A 182 -1.55 -4.75 13.31
CA LEU A 182 -1.84 -6.09 13.79
C LEU A 182 -1.05 -7.18 13.05
N LYS A 183 -0.73 -6.97 11.78
CA LYS A 183 0.03 -7.92 10.95
C LYS A 183 1.53 -7.83 11.18
N TYR A 184 2.05 -6.60 11.34
CA TYR A 184 3.47 -6.31 11.18
C TYR A 184 4.14 -5.68 12.39
N SER A 185 3.44 -5.54 13.53
CA SER A 185 4.02 -4.98 14.74
C SER A 185 3.62 -5.75 15.99
N GLU A 186 4.43 -5.60 17.05
CA GLU A 186 4.21 -6.15 18.39
C GLU A 186 3.38 -5.22 19.29
N TYR A 187 2.86 -4.10 18.78
CA TYR A 187 2.05 -3.18 19.58
C TYR A 187 0.88 -3.93 20.23
N SER A 188 0.67 -3.68 21.51
CA SER A 188 -0.51 -4.14 22.22
C SER A 188 -1.79 -3.50 21.64
N PHE A 189 -2.94 -4.09 21.86
CA PHE A 189 -4.20 -3.52 21.38
C PHE A 189 -4.54 -2.17 22.01
N ASP A 190 -4.02 -1.89 23.21
CA ASP A 190 -4.15 -0.60 23.86
C ASP A 190 -3.28 0.46 23.19
N GLU A 191 -2.02 0.13 22.88
CA GLU A 191 -1.12 1.00 22.12
C GLU A 191 -1.70 1.33 20.73
N ILE A 192 -2.19 0.34 19.99
CA ILE A 192 -2.85 0.56 18.69
C ILE A 192 -4.06 1.50 18.85
N ALA A 193 -4.87 1.29 19.89
CA ALA A 193 -6.01 2.15 20.17
C ALA A 193 -5.58 3.60 20.44
N GLN A 194 -4.51 3.82 21.21
CA GLN A 194 -3.95 5.13 21.51
C GLN A 194 -3.36 5.78 20.24
N ILE A 195 -2.53 5.07 19.49
CA ILE A 195 -1.91 5.55 18.24
C ILE A 195 -3.00 6.01 17.25
N LEU A 196 -4.11 5.30 17.16
CA LEU A 196 -5.20 5.62 16.23
C LEU A 196 -6.29 6.53 16.85
N ALA A 197 -5.96 7.21 17.96
CA ALA A 197 -6.82 8.17 18.64
C ALA A 197 -8.20 7.63 19.05
N TYR A 198 -8.28 6.35 19.44
CA TYR A 198 -9.46 5.77 20.09
C TYR A 198 -9.44 6.05 21.59
N ARG A 199 -10.63 6.29 22.17
CA ARG A 199 -10.77 6.63 23.59
C ARG A 199 -10.37 5.47 24.53
N SER A 200 -10.44 4.23 24.05
CA SER A 200 -10.10 3.02 24.81
C SER A 200 -9.94 1.84 23.87
N GLN A 201 -9.17 0.84 24.33
CA GLN A 201 -9.02 -0.45 23.67
C GLN A 201 -10.40 -1.12 23.39
N SER A 202 -11.33 -1.04 24.34
CA SER A 202 -12.67 -1.63 24.18
C SER A 202 -13.47 -0.96 23.04
N HIS A 203 -13.35 0.36 22.88
CA HIS A 203 -13.99 1.09 21.78
C HIS A 203 -13.34 0.72 20.44
N PHE A 204 -12.01 0.72 20.38
CA PHE A 204 -11.24 0.26 19.21
C PHE A 204 -11.66 -1.15 18.80
N SER A 205 -11.67 -2.12 19.73
CA SER A 205 -11.98 -3.51 19.43
C SER A 205 -13.39 -3.70 18.87
N LYS A 206 -14.36 -2.93 19.34
CA LYS A 206 -15.73 -2.96 18.81
C LYS A 206 -15.80 -2.42 17.38
N VAL A 207 -15.13 -1.30 17.11
CA VAL A 207 -15.09 -0.69 15.77
C VAL A 207 -14.35 -1.62 14.80
N PHE A 208 -13.20 -2.16 15.22
CA PHE A 208 -12.42 -3.08 14.42
C PHE A 208 -13.21 -4.36 14.07
N LYS A 209 -13.89 -4.97 15.05
CA LYS A 209 -14.73 -6.15 14.79
C LYS A 209 -15.87 -5.84 13.83
N LYS A 210 -16.48 -4.64 13.93
CA LYS A 210 -17.55 -4.22 13.00
C LYS A 210 -17.01 -4.07 11.57
N HIS A 211 -15.77 -3.58 11.41
CA HIS A 211 -15.15 -3.35 10.11
C HIS A 211 -14.62 -4.65 9.48
N SER A 212 -13.81 -5.42 10.21
CA SER A 212 -13.10 -6.60 9.70
C SER A 212 -13.88 -7.92 9.87
N GLY A 213 -14.97 -7.92 10.65
CA GLY A 213 -15.71 -9.13 11.04
C GLY A 213 -15.04 -9.94 12.15
N MET A 214 -13.83 -9.59 12.59
CA MET A 214 -13.03 -10.30 13.59
C MET A 214 -12.58 -9.35 14.70
N THR A 215 -12.34 -9.91 15.90
CA THR A 215 -11.66 -9.14 16.95
C THR A 215 -10.18 -8.87 16.58
N PRO A 216 -9.53 -7.84 17.14
CA PRO A 216 -8.10 -7.60 16.90
C PRO A 216 -7.23 -8.81 17.21
N GLY A 217 -7.57 -9.57 18.27
CA GLY A 217 -6.85 -10.80 18.64
C GLY A 217 -7.00 -11.92 17.63
N GLU A 218 -8.24 -12.20 17.18
CA GLU A 218 -8.51 -13.18 16.12
C GLU A 218 -7.80 -12.79 14.81
N TYR A 219 -7.82 -11.50 14.47
CA TYR A 219 -7.17 -10.98 13.27
C TYR A 219 -5.66 -11.16 13.35
N ARG A 220 -5.02 -10.78 14.47
CA ARG A 220 -3.58 -10.97 14.68
C ARG A 220 -3.21 -12.46 14.60
N THR A 221 -3.92 -13.33 15.30
CA THR A 221 -3.65 -14.78 15.27
C THR A 221 -3.74 -15.35 13.85
N LYS A 222 -4.65 -14.83 13.03
CA LYS A 222 -4.88 -15.34 11.67
C LYS A 222 -3.89 -14.79 10.66
N TYR A 223 -3.48 -13.53 10.80
CA TYR A 223 -2.75 -12.79 9.76
C TYR A 223 -1.38 -12.27 10.19
N ALA A 224 -1.03 -12.31 11.49
CA ALA A 224 0.33 -12.01 11.90
C ALA A 224 1.25 -13.03 11.25
N GLN A 225 2.23 -12.54 10.51
CA GLN A 225 3.29 -13.39 9.99
C GLN A 225 4.13 -13.83 11.21
N ASN A 226 4.01 -15.09 11.57
CA ASN A 226 4.81 -15.67 12.64
C ASN A 226 6.30 -15.49 12.30
N GLY A 227 6.98 -14.61 13.02
CA GLY A 227 8.43 -14.58 13.11
C GLY A 227 9.15 -13.79 12.02
N ILE A 228 8.96 -12.48 11.94
CA ILE A 228 9.83 -11.60 11.15
C ILE A 228 10.99 -11.02 12.00
N TRP A 229 11.02 -11.26 13.31
CA TRP A 229 12.15 -10.87 14.16
C TRP A 229 12.73 -12.09 14.87
N PRO A 230 14.00 -12.46 14.61
CA PRO A 230 14.72 -13.38 15.49
C PRO A 230 14.98 -12.67 16.83
N GLU A 231 14.85 -13.45 17.94
CA GLU A 231 15.31 -13.05 19.27
C GLU A 231 16.81 -12.72 19.28
#